data_e9cad030badd2218ebca23f4cfb6ebe3
#
_entry.id   e9cad030badd2218ebca23f4cfb6ebe3
#
_cell.length_a   1.000
_cell.length_b   1.000
_cell.length_c   1.000
_cell.angle_alpha   90.00
_cell.angle_beta   90.00
_cell.angle_gamma   90.00
#
_symmetry.space_group_name_H-M   'P 1'
#
loop_
_entity.id
_entity.type
_entity.pdbx_description
1 polymer ?
#
loop_
_entity_poly.entity_id
_entity_poly.type
_entity_poly.pdbx_seq_one_letter_code
_entity_poly.pdbx_strand_id
1 'polypeptide(L)'
;MRLRLIGGGLLASAAFVGLQAGMAQAADDDFMKTAKDYIAEAAAPVTKWDGPTAGPKAQGKKLVIYVSADQKNGGASGVGDGAQEAAKAIGWDFRILDGQGSVPARSSALTQAIALKPDGIILGTIDAAEQAPIVEQAIAAGIKVVGWHAGPGPGKIEAVPGVFTNITTDPNEVAKASGLYAVVDSGGTAGVILFTDSIYAIATAKTNAEKAAVEGCKGCKVLSVVDTPIGDLSNRMGQLTTSLLAKYGKAWTYSIAVNDLYYDFSAPSLQAAGIDPAVGYPRQIAAGDGSVPAFQRIRQKQYQLATVAEPLHLHGWQCVDEMNRALAGQPPSGYVAHVHLFINANIDKDGGAQNIFDPGNGYKDQYKKIWGVM
;
A
#
# COMPACT_ATOMS: atom_id res chain seq x y z
N MET A 1 64.91 -23.62 -44.90
CA MET A 1 64.99 -22.21 -45.40
C MET A 1 63.66 -21.50 -45.11
N ARG A 2 63.76 -20.45 -44.27
CA ARG A 2 62.79 -19.31 -43.99
C ARG A 2 61.44 -19.60 -43.34
N LEU A 3 61.43 -19.31 -42.09
CA LEU A 3 60.51 -18.51 -41.29
C LEU A 3 59.61 -17.51 -42.06
N ARG A 4 58.35 -17.37 -41.65
CA ARG A 4 57.78 -16.09 -41.35
C ARG A 4 56.52 -16.22 -40.45
N LEU A 5 56.61 -15.44 -39.38
CA LEU A 5 55.58 -15.10 -38.39
C LEU A 5 54.30 -14.52 -39.02
N ILE A 6 53.18 -14.77 -38.38
CA ILE A 6 52.07 -13.88 -38.42
C ILE A 6 51.70 -13.56 -36.96
N GLY A 7 52.08 -12.38 -36.51
CA GLY A 7 51.46 -11.73 -35.34
C GLY A 7 50.34 -10.87 -35.88
N GLY A 8 49.19 -10.89 -35.24
CA GLY A 8 48.08 -10.02 -35.56
C GLY A 8 46.73 -10.56 -35.05
N GLY A 9 46.45 -10.46 -33.77
CA GLY A 9 45.16 -10.93 -33.25
C GLY A 9 44.84 -10.58 -31.78
N LEU A 10 45.42 -9.49 -31.23
CA LEU A 10 45.21 -9.17 -29.81
C LEU A 10 44.66 -7.77 -29.50
N LEU A 11 44.26 -6.99 -30.50
CA LEU A 11 43.79 -5.64 -30.31
C LEU A 11 42.26 -5.46 -30.45
N ALA A 12 41.51 -6.45 -30.94
CA ALA A 12 40.05 -6.35 -31.15
C ALA A 12 39.25 -6.71 -29.88
N SER A 13 39.78 -7.50 -28.95
CA SER A 13 39.02 -7.95 -27.78
C SER A 13 38.90 -6.91 -26.65
N ALA A 14 39.87 -6.02 -26.52
CA ALA A 14 39.87 -5.00 -25.45
C ALA A 14 38.87 -3.87 -25.74
N ALA A 15 38.65 -3.51 -27.01
CA ALA A 15 37.68 -2.44 -27.35
C ALA A 15 36.21 -2.89 -27.18
N PHE A 16 35.91 -4.17 -27.36
CA PHE A 16 34.54 -4.70 -27.20
C PHE A 16 34.16 -4.82 -25.71
N VAL A 17 35.07 -5.17 -24.83
CA VAL A 17 34.83 -5.23 -23.37
C VAL A 17 34.65 -3.84 -22.78
N GLY A 18 35.40 -2.84 -23.23
CA GLY A 18 35.25 -1.45 -22.79
C GLY A 18 33.92 -0.81 -23.22
N LEU A 19 33.42 -1.14 -24.41
CA LEU A 19 32.13 -0.63 -24.90
C LEU A 19 30.94 -1.23 -24.12
N GLN A 20 30.99 -2.53 -23.81
CA GLN A 20 29.96 -3.20 -23.03
C GLN A 20 29.93 -2.73 -21.57
N ALA A 21 31.07 -2.50 -20.94
CA ALA A 21 31.15 -1.94 -19.58
C ALA A 21 30.62 -0.49 -19.52
N GLY A 22 30.92 0.34 -20.52
CA GLY A 22 30.40 1.70 -20.62
C GLY A 22 28.89 1.77 -20.85
N MET A 23 28.35 0.88 -21.67
CA MET A 23 26.89 0.79 -21.89
C MET A 23 26.17 0.24 -20.66
N ALA A 24 26.77 -0.70 -19.92
CA ALA A 24 26.21 -1.22 -18.68
C ALA A 24 26.18 -0.16 -17.58
N GLN A 25 27.22 0.64 -17.45
CA GLN A 25 27.27 1.75 -16.47
C GLN A 25 26.28 2.86 -16.83
N ALA A 26 26.19 3.26 -18.09
CA ALA A 26 25.23 4.26 -18.54
C ALA A 26 23.77 3.82 -18.30
N ALA A 27 23.45 2.53 -18.47
CA ALA A 27 22.11 2.00 -18.18
C ALA A 27 21.80 1.99 -16.68
N ASP A 28 22.79 1.75 -15.81
CA ASP A 28 22.61 1.84 -14.35
C ASP A 28 22.44 3.29 -13.88
N ASP A 29 23.18 4.22 -14.46
CA ASP A 29 23.05 5.65 -14.16
C ASP A 29 21.68 6.20 -14.60
N ASP A 30 21.16 5.76 -15.75
CA ASP A 30 19.82 6.12 -16.25
C ASP A 30 18.72 5.52 -15.37
N PHE A 31 18.84 4.26 -14.97
CA PHE A 31 17.92 3.64 -14.00
C PHE A 31 17.88 4.38 -12.68
N MET A 32 19.05 4.69 -12.10
CA MET A 32 19.14 5.43 -10.84
C MET A 32 18.57 6.84 -10.96
N LYS A 33 18.79 7.52 -12.09
CA LYS A 33 18.19 8.83 -12.36
C LYS A 33 16.67 8.72 -12.40
N THR A 34 16.14 7.79 -13.19
CA THR A 34 14.69 7.55 -13.31
C THR A 34 14.06 7.20 -11.96
N ALA A 35 14.73 6.38 -11.13
CA ALA A 35 14.28 6.05 -9.79
C ALA A 35 14.23 7.29 -8.88
N LYS A 36 15.25 8.15 -8.91
CA LYS A 36 15.29 9.40 -8.13
C LYS A 36 14.17 10.37 -8.56
N ASP A 37 13.96 10.54 -9.85
CA ASP A 37 12.93 11.42 -10.38
C ASP A 37 11.53 10.92 -9.95
N TYR A 38 11.27 9.61 -10.05
CA TYR A 38 10.03 9.01 -9.59
C TYR A 38 9.78 9.18 -8.08
N ILE A 39 10.83 8.98 -7.25
CA ILE A 39 10.74 9.17 -5.80
C ILE A 39 10.50 10.65 -5.45
N ALA A 40 11.12 11.58 -6.16
CA ALA A 40 10.90 13.01 -5.96
C ALA A 40 9.45 13.41 -6.28
N GLU A 41 8.87 12.85 -7.35
CA GLU A 41 7.47 13.03 -7.70
C GLU A 41 6.54 12.42 -6.64
N ALA A 42 6.77 11.18 -6.22
CA ALA A 42 5.99 10.51 -5.18
C ALA A 42 6.05 11.22 -3.82
N ALA A 43 7.12 11.95 -3.51
CA ALA A 43 7.25 12.73 -2.28
C ALA A 43 6.73 14.18 -2.39
N ALA A 44 6.26 14.60 -3.57
CA ALA A 44 5.76 15.95 -3.80
C ALA A 44 4.37 16.17 -3.16
N PRO A 45 4.06 17.39 -2.64
CA PRO A 45 2.80 17.67 -1.99
C PRO A 45 1.57 17.50 -2.89
N VAL A 46 0.48 16.93 -2.37
CA VAL A 46 -0.80 16.74 -3.06
C VAL A 46 -1.73 17.92 -2.74
N THR A 47 -1.69 18.96 -3.56
CA THR A 47 -2.38 20.23 -3.29
C THR A 47 -3.61 20.50 -4.16
N LYS A 48 -3.83 19.70 -5.21
CA LYS A 48 -4.92 19.89 -6.16
C LYS A 48 -5.87 18.71 -6.15
N TRP A 49 -7.17 19.02 -6.23
CA TRP A 49 -8.19 18.02 -6.47
C TRP A 49 -8.22 17.63 -7.96
N ASP A 50 -8.11 16.36 -8.21
CA ASP A 50 -8.16 15.75 -9.54
C ASP A 50 -9.19 14.62 -9.64
N GLY A 51 -9.97 14.42 -8.56
CA GLY A 51 -11.05 13.45 -8.51
C GLY A 51 -12.35 13.95 -9.13
N PRO A 52 -13.48 13.25 -8.90
CA PRO A 52 -14.75 13.56 -9.53
C PRO A 52 -15.26 14.96 -9.16
N THR A 53 -15.81 15.65 -10.16
CA THR A 53 -16.47 16.96 -10.01
C THR A 53 -17.98 16.89 -10.25
N ALA A 54 -18.49 15.71 -10.66
CA ALA A 54 -19.90 15.46 -10.91
C ALA A 54 -20.29 14.05 -10.40
N GLY A 55 -21.56 13.90 -10.02
CA GLY A 55 -22.10 12.63 -9.53
C GLY A 55 -23.55 12.81 -9.05
N PRO A 56 -24.16 11.73 -8.53
CA PRO A 56 -25.54 11.79 -8.05
C PRO A 56 -25.66 12.60 -6.76
N LYS A 57 -26.79 13.29 -6.61
CA LYS A 57 -27.18 13.87 -5.33
C LYS A 57 -27.34 12.77 -4.28
N ALA A 58 -27.27 13.16 -3.01
CA ALA A 58 -27.50 12.26 -1.89
C ALA A 58 -28.80 11.47 -2.05
N GLN A 59 -28.73 10.14 -1.89
CA GLN A 59 -29.87 9.21 -2.14
C GLN A 59 -30.83 9.09 -0.95
N GLY A 60 -30.95 10.13 -0.11
CA GLY A 60 -31.79 10.11 1.08
C GLY A 60 -31.16 9.34 2.25
N LYS A 61 -31.95 8.96 3.25
CA LYS A 61 -31.47 8.20 4.40
C LYS A 61 -31.12 6.75 3.98
N LYS A 62 -29.95 6.31 4.35
CA LYS A 62 -29.42 4.96 4.07
C LYS A 62 -28.77 4.37 5.31
N LEU A 63 -28.78 3.05 5.42
CA LEU A 63 -27.95 2.31 6.36
C LEU A 63 -26.79 1.70 5.58
N VAL A 64 -25.56 2.09 5.90
CA VAL A 64 -24.34 1.51 5.35
C VAL A 64 -23.50 0.89 6.45
N ILE A 65 -22.97 -0.30 6.22
CA ILE A 65 -22.14 -1.02 7.16
C ILE A 65 -20.73 -1.17 6.57
N TYR A 66 -19.73 -0.67 7.29
CA TYR A 66 -18.33 -0.94 7.01
C TYR A 66 -17.92 -2.20 7.77
N VAL A 67 -17.56 -3.26 7.05
CA VAL A 67 -17.02 -4.47 7.67
C VAL A 67 -15.50 -4.44 7.52
N SER A 68 -14.81 -4.20 8.63
CA SER A 68 -13.35 -4.15 8.68
C SER A 68 -12.74 -5.54 8.82
N ALA A 69 -11.66 -5.82 8.13
CA ALA A 69 -10.91 -7.05 8.35
C ALA A 69 -10.33 -7.13 9.77
N ASP A 70 -9.80 -6.00 10.27
CA ASP A 70 -9.25 -5.86 11.63
C ASP A 70 -9.16 -4.37 11.98
N GLN A 71 -9.80 -3.95 13.07
CA GLN A 71 -9.73 -2.57 13.55
C GLN A 71 -8.38 -2.19 14.19
N LYS A 72 -7.50 -3.17 14.45
CA LYS A 72 -6.11 -2.92 14.85
C LYS A 72 -5.23 -2.50 13.68
N ASN A 73 -5.65 -2.83 12.44
CA ASN A 73 -4.97 -2.36 11.24
C ASN A 73 -5.30 -0.87 11.02
N GLY A 74 -4.28 0.00 11.11
CA GLY A 74 -4.44 1.45 11.00
C GLY A 74 -4.96 1.91 9.64
N GLY A 75 -4.72 1.18 8.56
CA GLY A 75 -5.32 1.43 7.24
C GLY A 75 -6.82 1.18 7.26
N ALA A 76 -7.24 -0.01 7.72
CA ALA A 76 -8.65 -0.38 7.78
C ALA A 76 -9.46 0.53 8.72
N SER A 77 -8.92 0.87 9.91
CA SER A 77 -9.58 1.80 10.83
C SER A 77 -9.65 3.21 10.26
N GLY A 78 -8.57 3.74 9.67
CA GLY A 78 -8.53 5.10 9.12
C GLY A 78 -9.51 5.32 7.96
N VAL A 79 -9.69 4.33 7.09
CA VAL A 79 -10.73 4.40 6.05
C VAL A 79 -12.12 4.32 6.66
N GLY A 80 -12.33 3.48 7.67
CA GLY A 80 -13.59 3.40 8.43
C GLY A 80 -13.97 4.75 9.05
N ASP A 81 -13.01 5.44 9.66
CA ASP A 81 -13.20 6.79 10.25
C ASP A 81 -13.56 7.83 9.18
N GLY A 82 -12.85 7.83 8.06
CA GLY A 82 -13.16 8.69 6.91
C GLY A 82 -14.54 8.41 6.30
N ALA A 83 -14.93 7.15 6.19
CA ALA A 83 -16.24 6.75 5.71
C ALA A 83 -17.37 7.14 6.70
N GLN A 84 -17.12 7.04 8.01
CA GLN A 84 -18.06 7.49 9.03
C GLN A 84 -18.26 9.02 8.97
N GLU A 85 -17.18 9.79 8.80
CA GLU A 85 -17.24 11.25 8.60
C GLU A 85 -18.08 11.60 7.36
N ALA A 86 -17.83 10.92 6.25
CA ALA A 86 -18.53 11.11 4.98
C ALA A 86 -20.02 10.72 5.08
N ALA A 87 -20.32 9.59 5.71
CA ALA A 87 -21.69 9.11 5.94
C ALA A 87 -22.49 10.10 6.78
N LYS A 88 -21.88 10.70 7.81
CA LYS A 88 -22.49 11.78 8.58
C LYS A 88 -22.77 13.01 7.72
N ALA A 89 -21.83 13.38 6.85
CA ALA A 89 -21.98 14.54 5.97
C ALA A 89 -23.11 14.36 4.95
N ILE A 90 -23.28 13.14 4.38
CA ILE A 90 -24.33 12.82 3.42
C ILE A 90 -25.70 12.51 4.09
N GLY A 91 -25.73 12.37 5.43
CA GLY A 91 -26.95 12.13 6.21
C GLY A 91 -27.35 10.65 6.32
N TRP A 92 -26.41 9.74 6.31
CA TRP A 92 -26.62 8.29 6.40
C TRP A 92 -26.36 7.74 7.80
N ASP A 93 -27.06 6.66 8.16
CA ASP A 93 -26.71 5.82 9.30
C ASP A 93 -25.52 4.94 8.92
N PHE A 94 -24.48 4.90 9.77
CA PHE A 94 -23.26 4.16 9.52
C PHE A 94 -22.86 3.30 10.71
N ARG A 95 -22.40 2.10 10.46
CA ARG A 95 -21.91 1.17 11.48
C ARG A 95 -20.61 0.51 11.04
N ILE A 96 -19.73 0.25 11.99
CA ILE A 96 -18.49 -0.50 11.79
C ILE A 96 -18.63 -1.85 12.50
N LEU A 97 -18.33 -2.93 11.80
CA LEU A 97 -18.20 -4.28 12.34
C LEU A 97 -16.75 -4.75 12.16
N ASP A 98 -16.19 -5.33 13.22
CA ASP A 98 -14.78 -5.75 13.25
C ASP A 98 -14.64 -7.25 12.98
N GLY A 99 -13.86 -7.62 11.96
CA GLY A 99 -13.48 -8.97 11.58
C GLY A 99 -12.29 -9.54 12.40
N GLN A 100 -11.74 -8.78 13.33
CA GLN A 100 -10.76 -9.22 14.33
C GLN A 100 -9.54 -9.98 13.76
N GLY A 101 -9.14 -9.70 12.52
CA GLY A 101 -7.94 -10.23 11.88
C GLY A 101 -8.00 -11.71 11.47
N SER A 102 -9.12 -12.40 11.65
CA SER A 102 -9.24 -13.82 11.27
C SER A 102 -10.33 -14.08 10.23
N VAL A 103 -10.11 -15.07 9.35
CA VAL A 103 -11.07 -15.45 8.32
C VAL A 103 -12.45 -15.79 8.90
N PRO A 104 -12.57 -16.64 9.97
CA PRO A 104 -13.88 -16.97 10.54
C PRO A 104 -14.58 -15.74 11.15
N ALA A 105 -13.85 -14.84 11.79
CA ALA A 105 -14.45 -13.63 12.39
C ALA A 105 -14.93 -12.65 11.31
N ARG A 106 -14.17 -12.48 10.19
CA ARG A 106 -14.63 -11.73 9.00
C ARG A 106 -15.92 -12.30 8.41
N SER A 107 -15.99 -13.63 8.26
CA SER A 107 -17.20 -14.31 7.79
C SER A 107 -18.40 -14.06 8.72
N SER A 108 -18.17 -14.11 10.04
CA SER A 108 -19.20 -13.81 11.04
C SER A 108 -19.68 -12.36 10.97
N ALA A 109 -18.75 -11.40 10.85
CA ALA A 109 -19.05 -9.97 10.75
C ALA A 109 -19.85 -9.66 9.46
N LEU A 110 -19.49 -10.25 8.32
CA LEU A 110 -20.22 -10.12 7.07
C LEU A 110 -21.64 -10.70 7.19
N THR A 111 -21.79 -11.89 7.79
CA THR A 111 -23.10 -12.51 8.02
C THR A 111 -23.98 -11.64 8.92
N GLN A 112 -23.39 -11.05 9.98
CA GLN A 112 -24.07 -10.10 10.84
C GLN A 112 -24.50 -8.83 10.07
N ALA A 113 -23.62 -8.31 9.20
CA ALA A 113 -23.94 -7.16 8.37
C ALA A 113 -25.16 -7.42 7.49
N ILE A 114 -25.20 -8.58 6.80
CA ILE A 114 -26.35 -8.99 5.96
C ILE A 114 -27.65 -9.10 6.77
N ALA A 115 -27.57 -9.67 7.98
CA ALA A 115 -28.74 -9.82 8.85
C ALA A 115 -29.37 -8.49 9.29
N LEU A 116 -28.57 -7.41 9.31
CA LEU A 116 -29.02 -6.04 9.59
C LEU A 116 -29.75 -5.39 8.41
N LYS A 117 -29.80 -6.04 7.23
CA LYS A 117 -30.45 -5.60 6.00
C LYS A 117 -30.09 -4.16 5.61
N PRO A 118 -28.78 -3.82 5.47
CA PRO A 118 -28.37 -2.48 5.08
C PRO A 118 -28.66 -2.21 3.61
N ASP A 119 -28.67 -0.95 3.21
CA ASP A 119 -28.67 -0.55 1.79
C ASP A 119 -27.33 -0.88 1.12
N GLY A 120 -26.23 -0.80 1.88
CA GLY A 120 -24.87 -1.08 1.38
C GLY A 120 -23.92 -1.64 2.42
N ILE A 121 -22.94 -2.39 1.93
CA ILE A 121 -21.78 -2.89 2.70
C ILE A 121 -20.51 -2.38 2.04
N ILE A 122 -19.59 -1.85 2.85
CA ILE A 122 -18.23 -1.53 2.44
C ILE A 122 -17.30 -2.59 3.03
N LEU A 123 -16.57 -3.28 2.15
CA LEU A 123 -15.54 -4.26 2.54
C LEU A 123 -14.25 -3.50 2.85
N GLY A 124 -13.85 -3.42 4.11
CA GLY A 124 -12.62 -2.75 4.55
C GLY A 124 -11.47 -3.74 4.70
N THR A 125 -10.61 -3.88 3.70
CA THR A 125 -9.50 -4.84 3.64
C THR A 125 -9.97 -6.31 3.74
N ILE A 126 -11.21 -6.58 3.37
CA ILE A 126 -11.72 -7.96 3.24
C ILE A 126 -11.60 -8.35 1.77
N ASP A 127 -10.73 -9.31 1.46
CA ASP A 127 -10.60 -9.82 0.10
C ASP A 127 -11.93 -10.46 -0.34
N ALA A 128 -12.51 -9.92 -1.40
CA ALA A 128 -13.81 -10.34 -1.88
C ALA A 128 -13.80 -11.77 -2.41
N ALA A 129 -12.68 -12.24 -2.98
CA ALA A 129 -12.54 -13.61 -3.46
C ALA A 129 -12.44 -14.61 -2.30
N GLU A 130 -11.73 -14.24 -1.21
CA GLU A 130 -11.68 -15.05 0.02
C GLU A 130 -13.06 -15.25 0.63
N GLN A 131 -13.91 -14.21 0.61
CA GLN A 131 -15.26 -14.22 1.21
C GLN A 131 -16.39 -14.33 0.15
N ALA A 132 -16.06 -14.78 -1.07
CA ALA A 132 -16.98 -14.76 -2.21
C ALA A 132 -18.40 -15.31 -1.89
N PRO A 133 -18.58 -16.47 -1.25
CA PRO A 133 -19.91 -17.00 -0.98
C PRO A 133 -20.80 -16.07 -0.15
N ILE A 134 -20.23 -15.34 0.83
CA ILE A 134 -20.97 -14.43 1.69
C ILE A 134 -21.19 -13.09 0.99
N VAL A 135 -20.20 -12.60 0.25
CA VAL A 135 -20.33 -11.37 -0.55
C VAL A 135 -21.39 -11.53 -1.63
N GLU A 136 -21.41 -12.66 -2.34
CA GLU A 136 -22.44 -12.98 -3.33
C GLU A 136 -23.83 -13.11 -2.70
N GLN A 137 -23.94 -13.65 -1.48
CA GLN A 137 -25.19 -13.66 -0.73
C GLN A 137 -25.70 -12.25 -0.44
N ALA A 138 -24.84 -11.32 -0.06
CA ALA A 138 -25.21 -9.91 0.14
C ALA A 138 -25.73 -9.28 -1.16
N ILE A 139 -25.02 -9.49 -2.27
CA ILE A 139 -25.39 -9.00 -3.60
C ILE A 139 -26.74 -9.58 -4.04
N ALA A 140 -26.95 -10.88 -3.88
CA ALA A 140 -28.21 -11.57 -4.20
C ALA A 140 -29.39 -11.07 -3.36
N ALA A 141 -29.14 -10.61 -2.13
CA ALA A 141 -30.11 -9.94 -1.27
C ALA A 141 -30.41 -8.48 -1.69
N GLY A 142 -29.80 -7.96 -2.75
CA GLY A 142 -29.97 -6.60 -3.26
C GLY A 142 -29.13 -5.54 -2.54
N ILE A 143 -28.26 -5.94 -1.62
CA ILE A 143 -27.34 -5.04 -0.90
C ILE A 143 -26.24 -4.60 -1.86
N LYS A 144 -25.96 -3.28 -1.93
CA LYS A 144 -24.85 -2.78 -2.72
C LYS A 144 -23.52 -3.03 -1.99
N VAL A 145 -22.51 -3.50 -2.71
CA VAL A 145 -21.18 -3.79 -2.13
C VAL A 145 -20.12 -2.96 -2.82
N VAL A 146 -19.35 -2.25 -2.03
CA VAL A 146 -18.16 -1.47 -2.44
C VAL A 146 -16.97 -2.04 -1.68
N GLY A 147 -15.78 -2.08 -2.29
CA GLY A 147 -14.55 -2.54 -1.65
C GLY A 147 -13.55 -1.42 -1.40
N TRP A 148 -12.80 -1.52 -0.31
CA TRP A 148 -11.51 -0.88 -0.12
C TRP A 148 -10.49 -1.96 0.18
N HIS A 149 -9.43 -2.07 -0.63
CA HIS A 149 -8.46 -3.18 -0.59
C HIS A 149 -9.13 -4.57 -0.62
N ALA A 150 -10.27 -4.67 -1.31
CA ALA A 150 -11.04 -5.92 -1.41
C ALA A 150 -10.67 -6.77 -2.63
N GLY A 151 -9.66 -6.36 -3.39
CA GLY A 151 -9.15 -7.06 -4.57
C GLY A 151 -7.75 -6.56 -4.94
N PRO A 152 -7.12 -7.11 -5.98
CA PRO A 152 -5.71 -6.91 -6.30
C PRO A 152 -5.37 -5.51 -6.83
N GLY A 153 -6.36 -4.70 -7.20
CA GLY A 153 -6.15 -3.36 -7.76
C GLY A 153 -7.43 -2.53 -7.77
N PRO A 154 -7.39 -1.28 -8.25
CA PRO A 154 -8.55 -0.40 -8.29
C PRO A 154 -9.59 -0.86 -9.32
N GLY A 155 -10.86 -0.50 -9.09
CA GLY A 155 -11.95 -0.75 -10.01
C GLY A 155 -12.62 -2.10 -9.85
N LYS A 156 -12.81 -2.84 -10.94
CA LYS A 156 -13.56 -4.09 -10.98
C LYS A 156 -12.80 -5.24 -10.31
N ILE A 157 -13.50 -6.05 -9.52
CA ILE A 157 -12.99 -7.31 -8.98
C ILE A 157 -13.53 -8.45 -9.85
N GLU A 158 -12.68 -9.02 -10.71
CA GLU A 158 -13.10 -10.06 -11.66
C GLU A 158 -13.60 -11.34 -10.96
N ALA A 159 -13.02 -11.69 -9.81
CA ALA A 159 -13.42 -12.87 -9.04
C ALA A 159 -14.83 -12.76 -8.42
N VAL A 160 -15.31 -11.54 -8.16
CA VAL A 160 -16.66 -11.27 -7.61
C VAL A 160 -17.25 -10.04 -8.34
N PRO A 161 -17.73 -10.20 -9.57
CA PRO A 161 -18.09 -9.08 -10.45
C PRO A 161 -19.31 -8.27 -9.96
N GLY A 162 -20.01 -8.75 -8.94
CA GLY A 162 -21.11 -8.02 -8.30
C GLY A 162 -20.68 -6.97 -7.28
N VAL A 163 -19.41 -6.93 -6.88
CA VAL A 163 -18.83 -5.79 -6.14
C VAL A 163 -18.77 -4.59 -7.10
N PHE A 164 -19.38 -3.47 -6.69
CA PHE A 164 -19.57 -2.31 -7.55
C PHE A 164 -18.25 -1.71 -8.04
N THR A 165 -17.31 -1.50 -7.11
CA THR A 165 -15.94 -1.07 -7.40
C THR A 165 -15.05 -1.32 -6.18
N ASN A 166 -13.74 -1.43 -6.41
CA ASN A 166 -12.72 -1.48 -5.38
C ASN A 166 -11.92 -0.17 -5.36
N ILE A 167 -11.89 0.49 -4.23
CA ILE A 167 -11.12 1.70 -3.99
C ILE A 167 -9.75 1.31 -3.44
N THR A 168 -8.70 1.87 -3.99
CA THR A 168 -7.30 1.78 -3.54
C THR A 168 -6.46 2.73 -4.38
N THR A 169 -5.35 3.23 -3.89
CA THR A 169 -4.26 3.69 -4.73
C THR A 169 -3.73 2.49 -5.52
N ASP A 170 -3.16 2.68 -6.71
CA ASP A 170 -2.63 1.55 -7.46
C ASP A 170 -1.54 0.83 -6.65
N PRO A 171 -1.77 -0.43 -6.22
CA PRO A 171 -0.84 -1.15 -5.36
C PRO A 171 0.51 -1.42 -6.03
N ASN A 172 0.56 -1.49 -7.37
CA ASN A 172 1.82 -1.65 -8.08
C ASN A 172 2.66 -0.39 -8.00
N GLU A 173 2.05 0.80 -8.13
CA GLU A 173 2.76 2.07 -8.00
C GLU A 173 3.17 2.35 -6.55
N VAL A 174 2.33 2.01 -5.55
CA VAL A 174 2.68 2.07 -4.12
C VAL A 174 3.91 1.21 -3.81
N ALA A 175 3.90 -0.02 -4.28
CA ALA A 175 4.97 -0.98 -4.08
C ALA A 175 6.24 -0.62 -4.85
N LYS A 176 6.12 -0.12 -6.08
CA LYS A 176 7.23 0.40 -6.87
C LYS A 176 7.93 1.56 -6.15
N ALA A 177 7.16 2.49 -5.56
CA ALA A 177 7.72 3.60 -4.79
C ALA A 177 8.54 3.10 -3.59
N SER A 178 8.03 2.13 -2.83
CA SER A 178 8.75 1.55 -1.68
C SER A 178 10.03 0.83 -2.10
N GLY A 179 9.98 0.05 -3.17
CA GLY A 179 11.14 -0.66 -3.74
C GLY A 179 12.20 0.30 -4.27
N LEU A 180 11.80 1.28 -5.09
CA LEU A 180 12.72 2.27 -5.63
C LEU A 180 13.32 3.19 -4.55
N TYR A 181 12.57 3.45 -3.46
CA TYR A 181 13.12 4.22 -2.35
C TYR A 181 14.27 3.48 -1.65
N ALA A 182 14.15 2.16 -1.42
CA ALA A 182 15.25 1.35 -0.91
C ALA A 182 16.48 1.37 -1.84
N VAL A 183 16.26 1.30 -3.15
CA VAL A 183 17.33 1.37 -4.16
C VAL A 183 18.04 2.72 -4.12
N VAL A 184 17.28 3.83 -4.08
CA VAL A 184 17.83 5.20 -4.08
C VAL A 184 18.57 5.49 -2.77
N ASP A 185 17.98 5.18 -1.61
CA ASP A 185 18.58 5.42 -0.29
C ASP A 185 19.84 4.60 -0.06
N SER A 186 19.92 3.37 -0.61
CA SER A 186 21.12 2.53 -0.54
C SER A 186 22.22 2.89 -1.54
N GLY A 187 21.97 3.83 -2.44
CA GLY A 187 22.88 4.08 -3.57
C GLY A 187 23.05 2.89 -4.51
N GLY A 188 22.03 2.05 -4.64
CA GLY A 188 22.03 0.88 -5.54
C GLY A 188 22.68 -0.38 -4.96
N THR A 189 22.72 -0.53 -3.62
CA THR A 189 23.39 -1.68 -2.96
C THR A 189 22.49 -2.40 -1.95
N ALA A 190 21.16 -2.25 -2.05
CA ALA A 190 20.20 -2.79 -1.08
C ALA A 190 20.16 -4.32 -1.03
N GLY A 191 20.28 -4.90 0.17
CA GLY A 191 19.94 -6.27 0.48
C GLY A 191 18.58 -6.32 1.19
N VAL A 192 17.53 -6.77 0.51
CA VAL A 192 16.15 -6.56 0.89
C VAL A 192 15.46 -7.85 1.34
N ILE A 193 14.76 -7.82 2.47
CA ILE A 193 13.74 -8.82 2.82
C ILE A 193 12.37 -8.20 2.63
N LEU A 194 11.51 -8.88 1.87
CA LEU A 194 10.12 -8.51 1.63
C LEU A 194 9.21 -9.27 2.60
N PHE A 195 8.29 -8.56 3.27
CA PHE A 195 7.27 -9.15 4.14
C PHE A 195 5.90 -9.03 3.48
N THR A 196 5.18 -10.14 3.43
CA THR A 196 3.87 -10.26 2.77
C THR A 196 2.89 -11.12 3.56
N ASP A 197 1.62 -11.04 3.20
CA ASP A 197 0.56 -11.96 3.62
C ASP A 197 -0.20 -12.42 2.37
N SER A 198 0.08 -13.63 1.92
CA SER A 198 -0.41 -14.18 0.65
C SER A 198 -1.91 -14.47 0.62
N ILE A 199 -2.61 -14.38 1.76
CA ILE A 199 -4.08 -14.51 1.79
C ILE A 199 -4.78 -13.30 1.15
N TYR A 200 -4.08 -12.16 1.00
CA TYR A 200 -4.60 -10.96 0.36
C TYR A 200 -4.05 -10.81 -1.06
N ALA A 201 -4.95 -10.76 -2.04
CA ALA A 201 -4.55 -10.56 -3.45
C ALA A 201 -3.77 -9.24 -3.66
N ILE A 202 -4.15 -8.18 -2.94
CA ILE A 202 -3.43 -6.89 -2.99
C ILE A 202 -2.00 -7.00 -2.43
N ALA A 203 -1.77 -7.77 -1.37
CA ALA A 203 -0.43 -7.97 -0.81
C ALA A 203 0.46 -8.74 -1.78
N THR A 204 -0.07 -9.74 -2.47
CA THR A 204 0.64 -10.46 -3.53
C THR A 204 1.02 -9.54 -4.69
N ALA A 205 0.12 -8.65 -5.12
CA ALA A 205 0.40 -7.66 -6.16
C ALA A 205 1.51 -6.70 -5.72
N LYS A 206 1.42 -6.11 -4.51
CA LYS A 206 2.46 -5.25 -3.92
C LYS A 206 3.82 -5.97 -3.89
N THR A 207 3.89 -7.19 -3.35
CA THR A 207 5.15 -7.94 -3.22
C THR A 207 5.83 -8.19 -4.58
N ASN A 208 5.06 -8.52 -5.61
CA ASN A 208 5.61 -8.72 -6.95
C ASN A 208 6.19 -7.42 -7.53
N ALA A 209 5.53 -6.28 -7.31
CA ALA A 209 6.00 -4.99 -7.77
C ALA A 209 7.23 -4.48 -6.97
N GLU A 210 7.26 -4.67 -5.63
CA GLU A 210 8.44 -4.42 -4.78
C GLU A 210 9.65 -5.20 -5.28
N LYS A 211 9.45 -6.51 -5.50
CA LYS A 211 10.49 -7.40 -6.01
C LYS A 211 11.02 -6.92 -7.35
N ALA A 212 10.13 -6.62 -8.29
CA ALA A 212 10.52 -6.13 -9.62
C ALA A 212 11.30 -4.80 -9.54
N ALA A 213 10.89 -3.87 -8.67
CA ALA A 213 11.58 -2.59 -8.47
C ALA A 213 13.00 -2.78 -7.92
N VAL A 214 13.19 -3.67 -6.94
CA VAL A 214 14.50 -3.97 -6.37
C VAL A 214 15.38 -4.74 -7.36
N GLU A 215 14.85 -5.73 -8.06
CA GLU A 215 15.59 -6.55 -9.03
C GLU A 215 15.97 -5.78 -10.31
N GLY A 216 15.32 -4.66 -10.61
CA GLY A 216 15.74 -3.72 -11.65
C GLY A 216 17.09 -3.05 -11.39
N CYS A 217 17.53 -3.02 -10.14
CA CYS A 217 18.83 -2.50 -9.71
C CYS A 217 19.87 -3.61 -9.70
N LYS A 218 20.94 -3.51 -10.52
CA LYS A 218 21.96 -4.55 -10.64
C LYS A 218 22.75 -4.85 -9.36
N GLY A 219 22.97 -3.82 -8.52
CA GLY A 219 23.69 -3.95 -7.27
C GLY A 219 22.83 -4.35 -6.09
N CYS A 220 21.49 -4.37 -6.26
CA CYS A 220 20.54 -4.72 -5.22
C CYS A 220 20.19 -6.21 -5.24
N LYS A 221 19.68 -6.72 -4.12
CA LYS A 221 19.28 -8.12 -4.02
C LYS A 221 18.07 -8.32 -3.13
N VAL A 222 17.06 -9.02 -3.61
CA VAL A 222 16.02 -9.61 -2.77
C VAL A 222 16.57 -10.86 -2.10
N LEU A 223 16.77 -10.81 -0.79
CA LEU A 223 17.35 -11.91 0.00
C LEU A 223 16.30 -12.97 0.33
N SER A 224 15.07 -12.55 0.57
CA SER A 224 13.94 -13.42 0.89
C SER A 224 12.62 -12.70 0.73
N VAL A 225 11.58 -13.46 0.40
CA VAL A 225 10.18 -13.09 0.59
C VAL A 225 9.66 -13.90 1.76
N VAL A 226 9.10 -13.24 2.77
CA VAL A 226 8.64 -13.86 4.01
C VAL A 226 7.14 -13.69 4.12
N ASP A 227 6.42 -14.78 3.93
CA ASP A 227 4.96 -14.83 4.08
C ASP A 227 4.60 -15.01 5.56
N THR A 228 3.94 -14.02 6.12
CA THR A 228 3.59 -13.97 7.55
C THR A 228 2.23 -13.32 7.72
N PRO A 229 1.23 -14.02 8.30
CA PRO A 229 -0.11 -13.49 8.47
C PRO A 229 -0.16 -12.19 9.27
N ILE A 230 -0.76 -11.14 8.70
CA ILE A 230 -0.93 -9.82 9.34
C ILE A 230 -1.65 -9.94 10.67
N GLY A 231 -2.69 -10.79 10.76
CA GLY A 231 -3.46 -11.01 11.99
C GLY A 231 -2.68 -11.68 13.13
N ASP A 232 -1.46 -12.22 12.88
CA ASP A 232 -0.63 -12.94 13.86
C ASP A 232 0.76 -12.29 14.09
N LEU A 233 0.98 -11.09 13.61
CA LEU A 233 2.28 -10.40 13.69
C LEU A 233 2.74 -10.17 15.11
N SER A 234 1.83 -9.87 16.05
CA SER A 234 2.17 -9.67 17.47
C SER A 234 2.83 -10.90 18.10
N ASN A 235 2.49 -12.10 17.64
CA ASN A 235 3.05 -13.35 18.14
C ASN A 235 4.33 -13.77 17.39
N ARG A 236 4.48 -13.39 16.11
CA ARG A 236 5.52 -13.94 15.22
C ARG A 236 6.70 -13.02 14.98
N MET A 237 6.47 -11.71 14.84
CA MET A 237 7.49 -10.79 14.31
C MET A 237 8.75 -10.71 15.16
N GLY A 238 8.62 -10.78 16.49
CA GLY A 238 9.79 -10.74 17.38
C GLY A 238 10.78 -11.88 17.11
N GLN A 239 10.28 -13.13 17.12
CA GLN A 239 11.12 -14.31 16.86
C GLN A 239 11.60 -14.34 15.40
N LEU A 240 10.74 -13.99 14.46
CA LEU A 240 11.06 -13.94 13.03
C LEU A 240 12.19 -12.96 12.77
N THR A 241 12.11 -11.73 13.29
CA THR A 241 13.17 -10.70 13.17
C THR A 241 14.50 -11.22 13.70
N THR A 242 14.52 -11.84 14.90
CA THR A 242 15.73 -12.43 15.48
C THR A 242 16.33 -13.51 14.58
N SER A 243 15.49 -14.40 14.04
CA SER A 243 15.93 -15.49 13.15
C SER A 243 16.50 -14.96 11.83
N LEU A 244 15.89 -13.92 11.27
CA LEU A 244 16.35 -13.27 10.02
C LEU A 244 17.68 -12.53 10.24
N LEU A 245 17.86 -11.86 11.37
CA LEU A 245 19.14 -11.24 11.75
C LEU A 245 20.25 -12.27 11.85
N ALA A 246 19.98 -13.41 12.50
CA ALA A 246 20.96 -14.51 12.60
C ALA A 246 21.31 -15.09 11.22
N LYS A 247 20.33 -15.23 10.32
CA LYS A 247 20.51 -15.84 9.00
C LYS A 247 21.24 -14.94 8.00
N TYR A 248 20.88 -13.65 7.95
CA TYR A 248 21.36 -12.75 6.90
C TYR A 248 22.40 -11.74 7.39
N GLY A 249 22.45 -11.46 8.69
CA GLY A 249 23.42 -10.54 9.29
C GLY A 249 23.50 -9.22 8.53
N LYS A 250 24.71 -8.80 8.21
CA LYS A 250 24.98 -7.53 7.50
C LYS A 250 24.49 -7.49 6.06
N ALA A 251 24.11 -8.61 5.45
CA ALA A 251 23.55 -8.62 4.11
C ALA A 251 22.11 -8.05 4.09
N TRP A 252 21.38 -8.12 5.22
CA TRP A 252 20.05 -7.56 5.35
C TRP A 252 20.12 -6.07 5.69
N THR A 253 19.98 -5.22 4.70
CA THR A 253 20.06 -3.78 4.89
C THR A 253 18.72 -3.06 4.84
N TYR A 254 17.72 -3.65 4.17
CA TYR A 254 16.37 -3.08 4.09
C TYR A 254 15.29 -4.15 4.29
N SER A 255 14.23 -3.75 4.98
CA SER A 255 12.95 -4.45 4.98
C SER A 255 11.97 -3.65 4.14
N ILE A 256 11.21 -4.31 3.28
CA ILE A 256 10.03 -3.72 2.65
C ILE A 256 8.84 -4.60 3.05
N ALA A 257 7.76 -3.99 3.53
CA ALA A 257 6.56 -4.69 3.95
C ALA A 257 5.33 -4.12 3.24
N VAL A 258 4.39 -4.98 2.90
CA VAL A 258 3.13 -4.60 2.24
C VAL A 258 2.21 -3.75 3.12
N ASN A 259 2.52 -3.65 4.45
CA ASN A 259 1.76 -2.86 5.42
C ASN A 259 2.68 -2.41 6.58
N ASP A 260 2.41 -1.25 7.16
CA ASP A 260 3.18 -0.69 8.30
C ASP A 260 3.14 -1.55 9.57
N LEU A 261 2.07 -2.33 9.75
CA LEU A 261 1.84 -3.13 10.97
C LEU A 261 2.96 -4.13 11.27
N TYR A 262 3.68 -4.62 10.24
CA TYR A 262 4.86 -5.46 10.43
C TYR A 262 5.90 -4.83 11.35
N TYR A 263 6.04 -3.51 11.32
CA TYR A 263 7.06 -2.78 12.06
C TYR A 263 6.64 -2.41 13.48
N ASP A 264 5.37 -2.55 13.83
CA ASP A 264 4.90 -2.36 15.21
C ASP A 264 5.51 -3.39 16.17
N PHE A 265 5.92 -4.56 15.66
CA PHE A 265 6.39 -5.68 16.47
C PHE A 265 7.86 -6.08 16.25
N SER A 266 8.58 -5.46 15.32
CA SER A 266 9.98 -5.78 15.02
C SER A 266 10.99 -5.04 15.90
N ALA A 267 10.65 -3.83 16.38
CA ALA A 267 11.56 -2.94 17.11
C ALA A 267 12.24 -3.55 18.34
N PRO A 268 11.56 -4.32 19.23
CA PRO A 268 12.21 -4.92 20.39
C PRO A 268 13.37 -5.86 20.02
N SER A 269 13.22 -6.64 18.94
CA SER A 269 14.27 -7.56 18.49
C SER A 269 15.44 -6.82 17.84
N LEU A 270 15.20 -5.73 17.13
CA LEU A 270 16.26 -4.88 16.58
C LEU A 270 17.04 -4.19 17.70
N GLN A 271 16.34 -3.70 18.71
CA GLN A 271 16.96 -3.09 19.89
C GLN A 271 17.81 -4.10 20.68
N ALA A 272 17.30 -5.30 20.91
CA ALA A 272 18.03 -6.38 21.59
C ALA A 272 19.29 -6.81 20.84
N ALA A 273 19.30 -6.68 19.52
CA ALA A 273 20.46 -6.90 18.65
C ALA A 273 21.46 -5.72 18.64
N GLY A 274 21.19 -4.64 19.40
CA GLY A 274 22.06 -3.45 19.46
C GLY A 274 22.04 -2.59 18.19
N ILE A 275 20.98 -2.69 17.37
CA ILE A 275 20.85 -1.90 16.14
C ILE A 275 20.39 -0.49 16.50
N ASP A 276 21.12 0.51 16.03
CA ASP A 276 20.75 1.91 16.21
C ASP A 276 19.45 2.23 15.47
N PRO A 277 18.43 2.79 16.14
CA PRO A 277 17.14 3.04 15.51
C PRO A 277 17.16 4.07 14.39
N ALA A 278 18.11 5.02 14.40
CA ALA A 278 18.13 6.12 13.44
C ALA A 278 18.98 5.83 12.18
N VAL A 279 20.06 5.05 12.35
CA VAL A 279 21.06 4.85 11.28
C VAL A 279 21.47 3.39 11.07
N GLY A 280 21.03 2.47 11.95
CA GLY A 280 21.33 1.04 11.85
C GLY A 280 20.55 0.32 10.73
N TYR A 281 20.96 -0.90 10.44
CA TYR A 281 20.33 -1.77 9.45
C TYR A 281 19.81 -3.05 10.13
N PRO A 282 18.66 -3.62 9.66
CA PRO A 282 17.90 -3.20 8.48
C PRO A 282 17.05 -1.95 8.74
N ARG A 283 16.98 -1.06 7.73
CA ARG A 283 16.05 0.08 7.67
C ARG A 283 14.71 -0.40 7.10
N GLN A 284 13.61 0.16 7.59
CA GLN A 284 12.26 -0.33 7.29
C GLN A 284 11.49 0.64 6.41
N ILE A 285 10.86 0.12 5.35
CA ILE A 285 10.03 0.87 4.39
C ILE A 285 8.71 0.10 4.24
N ALA A 286 7.57 0.80 4.28
CA ALA A 286 6.27 0.15 4.06
C ALA A 286 5.63 0.59 2.74
N ALA A 287 4.98 -0.36 2.05
CA ALA A 287 4.10 -0.14 0.92
C ALA A 287 2.64 0.03 1.40
N GLY A 288 2.41 1.03 2.23
CA GLY A 288 1.11 1.35 2.83
C GLY A 288 0.97 0.94 4.31
N ASP A 289 -0.07 1.34 5.01
CA ASP A 289 -1.14 2.22 4.49
C ASP A 289 -0.98 3.65 5.02
N GLY A 290 0.07 3.93 5.82
CA GLY A 290 0.26 5.22 6.49
C GLY A 290 -0.45 5.27 7.85
N SER A 291 -0.19 4.30 8.72
CA SER A 291 -0.76 4.26 10.08
C SER A 291 -0.15 5.33 11.00
N VAL A 292 -0.90 5.74 12.03
CA VAL A 292 -0.42 6.68 13.06
C VAL A 292 0.94 6.26 13.65
N PRO A 293 1.16 4.99 14.06
CA PRO A 293 2.48 4.55 14.53
C PRO A 293 3.59 4.68 13.48
N ALA A 294 3.30 4.47 12.20
CA ALA A 294 4.28 4.63 11.12
C ALA A 294 4.79 6.08 11.02
N PHE A 295 3.88 7.06 11.00
CA PHE A 295 4.25 8.48 11.01
C PHE A 295 5.11 8.84 12.23
N GLN A 296 4.76 8.32 13.41
CA GLN A 296 5.52 8.54 14.64
C GLN A 296 6.92 7.95 14.56
N ARG A 297 7.06 6.70 14.07
CA ARG A 297 8.37 6.05 13.90
C ARG A 297 9.26 6.79 12.90
N ILE A 298 8.72 7.23 11.76
CA ILE A 298 9.47 8.00 10.76
C ILE A 298 9.94 9.34 11.35
N ARG A 299 9.04 10.08 12.04
CA ARG A 299 9.37 11.36 12.68
C ARG A 299 10.45 11.21 13.73
N GLN A 300 10.38 10.16 14.55
CA GLN A 300 11.31 9.89 15.63
C GLN A 300 12.55 9.10 15.17
N LYS A 301 12.65 8.76 13.89
CA LYS A 301 13.72 7.91 13.33
C LYS A 301 13.86 6.57 14.04
N GLN A 302 12.74 5.91 14.30
CA GLN A 302 12.65 4.62 15.02
C GLN A 302 12.59 3.46 14.02
N TYR A 303 13.72 3.09 13.43
CA TYR A 303 13.91 2.03 12.42
C TYR A 303 13.15 2.26 11.11
N GLN A 304 11.90 2.78 11.15
CA GLN A 304 11.12 3.03 9.94
C GLN A 304 11.57 4.31 9.24
N LEU A 305 12.04 4.13 8.00
CA LEU A 305 12.59 5.18 7.16
C LEU A 305 11.51 5.91 6.35
N ALA A 306 10.53 5.12 5.87
CA ALA A 306 9.49 5.62 4.97
C ALA A 306 8.21 4.77 5.04
N THR A 307 7.11 5.40 4.62
CA THR A 307 5.87 4.72 4.24
C THR A 307 5.31 5.33 2.96
N VAL A 308 4.85 4.50 2.04
CA VAL A 308 4.06 4.95 0.89
C VAL A 308 2.61 4.92 1.33
N ALA A 309 2.15 6.06 1.88
CA ALA A 309 0.85 6.15 2.51
C ALA A 309 -0.29 6.31 1.51
N GLU A 310 -1.46 5.83 1.90
CA GLU A 310 -2.71 6.07 1.19
C GLU A 310 -3.54 7.13 1.92
N PRO A 311 -4.31 7.97 1.21
CA PRO A 311 -5.11 9.02 1.82
C PRO A 311 -6.38 8.45 2.44
N LEU A 312 -6.24 7.84 3.63
CA LEU A 312 -7.24 6.97 4.25
C LEU A 312 -8.60 7.65 4.44
N HIS A 313 -8.62 8.90 4.91
CA HIS A 313 -9.88 9.64 5.03
C HIS A 313 -10.50 9.94 3.66
N LEU A 314 -9.71 10.35 2.66
CA LEU A 314 -10.20 10.56 1.30
C LEU A 314 -10.78 9.26 0.73
N HIS A 315 -10.10 8.13 0.91
CA HIS A 315 -10.62 6.81 0.50
C HIS A 315 -11.94 6.47 1.21
N GLY A 316 -12.08 6.81 2.49
CA GLY A 316 -13.35 6.66 3.20
C GLY A 316 -14.47 7.51 2.58
N TRP A 317 -14.19 8.78 2.24
CA TRP A 317 -15.13 9.64 1.53
C TRP A 317 -15.45 9.11 0.13
N GLN A 318 -14.46 8.60 -0.58
CA GLN A 318 -14.65 7.96 -1.88
C GLN A 318 -15.53 6.71 -1.76
N CYS A 319 -15.33 5.86 -0.74
CA CYS A 319 -16.20 4.71 -0.49
C CYS A 319 -17.68 5.10 -0.36
N VAL A 320 -17.96 6.22 0.32
CA VAL A 320 -19.33 6.73 0.46
C VAL A 320 -19.86 7.32 -0.85
N ASP A 321 -19.02 8.03 -1.64
CA ASP A 321 -19.41 8.52 -2.97
C ASP A 321 -19.71 7.37 -3.93
N GLU A 322 -18.85 6.35 -3.96
CA GLU A 322 -19.06 5.16 -4.80
C GLU A 322 -20.32 4.37 -4.35
N MET A 323 -20.57 4.26 -3.06
CA MET A 323 -21.81 3.70 -2.55
C MET A 323 -23.03 4.53 -2.98
N ASN A 324 -22.94 5.86 -2.94
CA ASN A 324 -24.01 6.75 -3.41
C ASN A 324 -24.28 6.57 -4.91
N ARG A 325 -23.21 6.39 -5.72
CA ARG A 325 -23.32 6.06 -7.15
C ARG A 325 -24.00 4.71 -7.38
N ALA A 326 -23.59 3.68 -6.63
CA ALA A 326 -24.19 2.34 -6.72
C ALA A 326 -25.68 2.36 -6.40
N LEU A 327 -26.09 3.10 -5.35
CA LEU A 327 -27.49 3.26 -4.95
C LEU A 327 -28.30 4.08 -5.96
N ALA A 328 -27.67 5.03 -6.64
CA ALA A 328 -28.28 5.84 -7.71
C ALA A 328 -28.33 5.13 -9.08
N GLY A 329 -27.74 3.95 -9.21
CA GLY A 329 -27.62 3.24 -10.50
C GLY A 329 -26.70 3.94 -11.50
N GLN A 330 -25.77 4.77 -11.04
CA GLN A 330 -24.76 5.44 -11.88
C GLN A 330 -23.46 4.63 -11.92
N PRO A 331 -22.61 4.80 -12.92
CA PRO A 331 -21.32 4.11 -12.98
C PRO A 331 -20.36 4.60 -11.89
N PRO A 332 -19.33 3.80 -11.53
CA PRO A 332 -18.22 4.26 -10.67
C PRO A 332 -17.55 5.52 -11.20
N SER A 333 -16.95 6.31 -10.29
CA SER A 333 -16.21 7.52 -10.69
C SER A 333 -14.95 7.21 -11.48
N GLY A 334 -14.34 6.04 -11.24
CA GLY A 334 -13.05 5.64 -11.80
C GLY A 334 -11.85 6.39 -11.18
N TYR A 335 -12.06 7.16 -10.12
CA TYR A 335 -10.97 7.89 -9.46
C TYR A 335 -10.01 6.93 -8.74
N VAL A 336 -8.72 7.19 -8.92
CA VAL A 336 -7.63 6.50 -8.22
C VAL A 336 -6.71 7.56 -7.63
N ALA A 337 -6.54 7.57 -6.32
CA ALA A 337 -5.69 8.54 -5.64
C ALA A 337 -4.21 8.34 -6.01
N HIS A 338 -3.44 9.43 -6.03
CA HIS A 338 -2.01 9.38 -6.32
C HIS A 338 -1.20 8.70 -5.20
N VAL A 339 -0.08 8.12 -5.61
CA VAL A 339 0.96 7.61 -4.71
C VAL A 339 1.59 8.76 -3.95
N HIS A 340 1.79 8.60 -2.63
CA HIS A 340 2.50 9.58 -1.83
C HIS A 340 3.48 8.92 -0.84
N LEU A 341 4.76 9.28 -0.97
CA LEU A 341 5.85 8.78 -0.15
C LEU A 341 6.12 9.75 1.00
N PHE A 342 5.96 9.27 2.23
CA PHE A 342 6.40 9.98 3.43
C PHE A 342 7.76 9.48 3.91
N ILE A 343 8.65 10.44 4.13
CA ILE A 343 9.98 10.29 4.72
C ILE A 343 10.18 11.35 5.79
N ASN A 344 11.23 11.28 6.59
CA ASN A 344 11.47 12.26 7.66
C ASN A 344 11.48 13.71 7.16
N ALA A 345 11.92 13.97 5.93
CA ALA A 345 12.03 15.32 5.37
C ALA A 345 10.68 15.98 5.05
N ASN A 346 9.64 15.20 4.74
CA ASN A 346 8.31 15.71 4.43
C ASN A 346 7.21 15.25 5.41
N ILE A 347 7.59 14.61 6.52
CA ILE A 347 6.67 13.92 7.45
C ILE A 347 5.56 14.82 8.04
N ASP A 348 5.74 16.11 8.05
CA ASP A 348 4.77 17.08 8.57
C ASP A 348 3.90 17.74 7.47
N LYS A 349 4.08 17.32 6.20
CA LYS A 349 3.28 17.79 5.06
C LYS A 349 2.02 16.93 4.89
N ASP A 350 1.09 17.41 4.07
CA ASP A 350 -0.09 16.67 3.59
C ASP A 350 -0.86 15.90 4.68
N GLY A 351 -1.07 16.54 5.86
CA GLY A 351 -1.71 15.92 7.02
C GLY A 351 -0.76 15.18 7.97
N GLY A 352 0.50 14.97 7.59
CA GLY A 352 1.47 14.23 8.37
C GLY A 352 1.72 14.79 9.77
N ALA A 353 1.53 16.11 10.01
CA ALA A 353 1.58 16.71 11.34
C ALA A 353 0.54 16.11 12.30
N GLN A 354 -0.57 15.57 11.79
CA GLN A 354 -1.62 14.85 12.52
C GLN A 354 -1.40 13.32 12.50
N ASN A 355 -0.26 12.84 11.99
CA ASN A 355 0.08 11.43 11.80
C ASN A 355 -0.86 10.67 10.84
N ILE A 356 -1.34 11.35 9.82
CA ILE A 356 -2.14 10.76 8.73
C ILE A 356 -1.72 11.37 7.40
N PHE A 357 -1.96 10.67 6.30
CA PHE A 357 -2.00 11.29 4.98
C PHE A 357 -3.43 11.78 4.72
N ASP A 358 -3.64 13.10 4.83
CA ASP A 358 -4.92 13.77 4.53
C ASP A 358 -4.61 15.00 3.65
N PRO A 359 -4.66 14.87 2.31
CA PRO A 359 -4.23 15.92 1.41
C PRO A 359 -5.13 17.16 1.51
N GLY A 360 -4.51 18.34 1.59
CA GLY A 360 -5.19 19.63 1.66
C GLY A 360 -5.76 20.11 0.32
N ASN A 361 -6.28 19.18 -0.51
CA ASN A 361 -6.77 19.45 -1.86
C ASN A 361 -8.27 19.79 -1.95
N GLY A 362 -8.98 19.89 -0.81
CA GLY A 362 -10.39 20.30 -0.75
C GLY A 362 -11.39 19.21 -1.12
N TYR A 363 -11.02 17.92 -1.14
CA TYR A 363 -11.88 16.80 -1.54
C TYR A 363 -13.21 16.73 -0.78
N LYS A 364 -13.22 17.02 0.53
CA LYS A 364 -14.43 16.97 1.37
C LYS A 364 -15.51 17.93 0.85
N ASP A 365 -15.12 19.13 0.49
CA ASP A 365 -16.04 20.13 -0.04
C ASP A 365 -16.50 19.78 -1.47
N GLN A 366 -15.62 19.16 -2.27
CA GLN A 366 -16.01 18.66 -3.60
C GLN A 366 -17.08 17.57 -3.51
N TYR A 367 -16.91 16.58 -2.63
CA TYR A 367 -17.92 15.54 -2.41
C TYR A 367 -19.25 16.12 -1.88
N LYS A 368 -19.20 17.01 -0.88
CA LYS A 368 -20.41 17.70 -0.38
C LYS A 368 -21.14 18.46 -1.50
N LYS A 369 -20.40 19.15 -2.37
CA LYS A 369 -20.94 19.85 -3.54
C LYS A 369 -21.62 18.90 -4.52
N ILE A 370 -20.98 17.76 -4.83
CA ILE A 370 -21.57 16.71 -5.68
C ILE A 370 -22.89 16.23 -5.09
N TRP A 371 -22.90 15.89 -3.80
CA TRP A 371 -24.07 15.35 -3.10
C TRP A 371 -25.17 16.40 -2.86
N GLY A 372 -24.84 17.70 -2.92
CA GLY A 372 -25.78 18.80 -2.68
C GLY A 372 -26.12 18.99 -1.20
N VAL A 373 -25.16 18.76 -0.31
CA VAL A 373 -25.29 18.82 1.15
C VAL A 373 -24.41 19.91 1.79
N MET A 374 -24.06 20.94 1.00
CA MET A 374 -23.33 22.11 1.50
C MET A 374 -24.26 23.07 2.24
#